data_13ac2771000c7bf7efe50a162c8160ae
#
_entry.id   13ac2771000c7bf7efe50a162c8160ae
#
_cell.length_a   1.000
_cell.length_b   1.000
_cell.length_c   1.000
_cell.angle_alpha   90.00
_cell.angle_beta   90.00
_cell.angle_gamma   90.00
#
_symmetry.space_group_name_H-M   'P 1'
#
loop_
_entity.id
_entity.type
_entity.pdbx_description
1 polymer ?
#
loop_
_entity_poly.entity_id
_entity_poly.type
_entity_poly.pdbx_seq_one_letter_code
_entity_poly.pdbx_strand_id
1 'polypeptide(L)'
;MLFRSQKSDLSERLFYKLAGRIFAEQGDGMPPQIEAQLKAVIDRFTRSFSKALPTVPMEDLVWRIHFLAGGMIHLLTHQDVIHRLSSGASGTPTIDATLSRFIRFAAAGLREGTEPAEPAPKAPQATFDF
;
A
#
# COMPACT_ATOMS: atom_id res chain seq x y z
N MET A 1 6.98 -3.20 -33.09
CA MET A 1 6.87 -3.76 -31.73
C MET A 1 6.89 -2.73 -30.61
N LEU A 2 7.53 -1.60 -30.76
CA LEU A 2 7.57 -0.52 -29.75
C LEU A 2 6.21 0.16 -29.50
N PHE A 3 5.34 0.26 -30.47
CA PHE A 3 4.03 0.92 -30.36
C PHE A 3 2.99 0.12 -29.54
N ARG A 4 3.12 -1.20 -29.44
CA ARG A 4 2.21 -2.04 -28.66
C ARG A 4 2.49 -1.96 -27.17
N SER A 5 3.75 -1.79 -26.80
CA SER A 5 4.20 -1.63 -25.39
C SER A 5 3.74 -0.31 -24.79
N GLN A 6 3.85 0.79 -25.53
CA GLN A 6 3.42 2.12 -25.05
C GLN A 6 1.90 2.25 -24.86
N LYS A 7 1.12 1.59 -25.73
CA LYS A 7 -0.35 1.64 -25.64
C LYS A 7 -0.88 0.81 -24.47
N SER A 8 -0.22 -0.31 -24.16
CA SER A 8 -0.49 -1.13 -22.99
C SER A 8 -0.17 -0.36 -21.69
N ASP A 9 0.99 0.27 -21.61
CA ASP A 9 1.43 1.06 -20.46
C ASP A 9 0.51 2.26 -20.19
N LEU A 10 0.07 2.95 -21.23
CA LEU A 10 -0.85 4.08 -21.08
C LEU A 10 -2.23 3.63 -20.60
N SER A 11 -2.75 2.51 -21.10
CA SER A 11 -4.06 2.00 -20.67
C SER A 11 -4.03 1.46 -19.24
N GLU A 12 -2.95 0.83 -18.83
CA GLU A 12 -2.74 0.40 -17.44
C GLU A 12 -2.67 1.59 -16.49
N ARG A 13 -1.92 2.62 -16.83
CA ARG A 13 -1.84 3.86 -16.03
C ARG A 13 -3.19 4.55 -15.89
N LEU A 14 -3.96 4.63 -16.97
CA LEU A 14 -5.31 5.20 -16.94
C LEU A 14 -6.25 4.36 -16.09
N PHE A 15 -6.16 3.04 -16.17
CA PHE A 15 -6.95 2.13 -15.35
C PHE A 15 -6.68 2.33 -13.86
N TYR A 16 -5.41 2.37 -13.45
CA TYR A 16 -5.04 2.58 -12.05
C TYR A 16 -5.44 3.97 -11.54
N LYS A 17 -5.30 5.01 -12.37
CA LYS A 17 -5.77 6.35 -12.02
C LYS A 17 -7.27 6.40 -11.82
N LEU A 18 -8.04 5.77 -12.69
CA LEU A 18 -9.49 5.69 -12.58
C LEU A 18 -9.91 4.89 -11.35
N ALA A 19 -9.29 3.75 -11.10
CA ALA A 19 -9.56 2.93 -9.93
C ALA A 19 -9.27 3.68 -8.64
N GLY A 20 -8.12 4.36 -8.55
CA GLY A 20 -7.76 5.18 -7.39
C GLY A 20 -8.71 6.36 -7.18
N ARG A 21 -9.17 6.98 -8.25
CA ARG A 21 -10.13 8.09 -8.19
C ARG A 21 -11.51 7.64 -7.73
N ILE A 22 -12.00 6.52 -8.27
CA ILE A 22 -13.25 5.90 -7.81
C ILE A 22 -13.13 5.56 -6.31
N PHE A 23 -12.02 5.01 -5.86
CA PHE A 23 -11.80 4.65 -4.47
C PHE A 23 -11.74 5.87 -3.54
N ALA A 24 -11.15 6.99 -4.01
CA ALA A 24 -11.02 8.22 -3.23
C ALA A 24 -12.33 9.03 -3.16
N GLU A 25 -13.13 9.04 -4.22
CA GLU A 25 -14.34 9.86 -4.33
C GLU A 25 -15.60 9.20 -3.78
N GLN A 26 -15.60 7.89 -3.55
CA GLN A 26 -16.80 7.14 -3.19
C GLN A 26 -16.81 6.61 -1.76
N GLY A 27 -16.49 7.41 -0.75
CA GLY A 27 -16.54 7.01 0.66
C GLY A 27 -17.73 6.08 0.98
N ASP A 28 -18.91 6.61 1.19
CA ASP A 28 -20.11 5.82 1.52
C ASP A 28 -20.94 5.35 0.31
N GLY A 29 -20.49 5.65 -0.90
CA GLY A 29 -21.25 5.47 -2.14
C GLY A 29 -20.67 4.46 -3.13
N MET A 30 -19.85 3.50 -2.67
CA MET A 30 -19.30 2.47 -3.55
C MET A 30 -20.42 1.56 -4.09
N PRO A 31 -20.49 1.33 -5.42
CA PRO A 31 -21.45 0.40 -5.98
C PRO A 31 -21.35 -0.99 -5.33
N PRO A 32 -22.46 -1.64 -4.95
CA PRO A 32 -22.44 -2.93 -4.26
C PRO A 32 -21.64 -4.02 -4.95
N GLN A 33 -21.61 -4.02 -6.28
CA GLN A 33 -20.84 -4.99 -7.06
C GLN A 33 -19.34 -4.79 -6.91
N ILE A 34 -18.87 -3.54 -6.86
CA ILE A 34 -17.46 -3.21 -6.65
C ILE A 34 -17.06 -3.53 -5.22
N GLU A 35 -17.91 -3.19 -4.25
CA GLU A 35 -17.69 -3.53 -2.85
C GLU A 35 -17.56 -5.04 -2.64
N ALA A 36 -18.44 -5.84 -3.24
CA ALA A 36 -18.38 -7.29 -3.17
C ALA A 36 -17.10 -7.87 -3.76
N GLN A 37 -16.61 -7.32 -4.88
CA GLN A 37 -15.36 -7.74 -5.49
C GLN A 37 -14.15 -7.38 -4.63
N LEU A 38 -14.11 -6.17 -4.09
CA LEU A 38 -13.05 -5.74 -3.16
C LEU A 38 -13.04 -6.59 -1.90
N LYS A 39 -14.22 -6.87 -1.34
CA LYS A 39 -14.36 -7.74 -0.17
C LYS A 39 -13.79 -9.13 -0.46
N ALA A 40 -14.09 -9.72 -1.59
CA ALA A 40 -13.58 -11.03 -1.98
C ALA A 40 -12.04 -11.04 -2.07
N VAL A 41 -11.44 -9.99 -2.63
CA VAL A 41 -9.99 -9.84 -2.73
C VAL A 41 -9.38 -9.68 -1.33
N ILE A 42 -9.93 -8.82 -0.49
CA ILE A 42 -9.45 -8.60 0.88
C ILE A 42 -9.56 -9.88 1.70
N ASP A 43 -10.67 -10.59 1.64
CA ASP A 43 -10.88 -11.85 2.35
C ASP A 43 -9.84 -12.92 1.92
N ARG A 44 -9.51 -12.96 0.63
CA ARG A 44 -8.49 -13.88 0.10
C ARG A 44 -7.09 -13.55 0.64
N PHE A 45 -6.69 -12.28 0.62
CA PHE A 45 -5.41 -11.84 1.17
C PHE A 45 -5.36 -12.04 2.68
N THR A 46 -6.43 -11.72 3.39
CA THR A 46 -6.52 -11.91 4.84
C THR A 46 -6.31 -13.36 5.22
N ARG A 47 -6.94 -14.30 4.53
CA ARG A 47 -6.73 -15.73 4.75
C ARG A 47 -5.30 -16.18 4.49
N SER A 48 -4.69 -15.70 3.41
CA SER A 48 -3.31 -16.04 3.06
C SER A 48 -2.32 -15.50 4.08
N PHE A 49 -2.45 -14.25 4.46
CA PHE A 49 -1.57 -13.63 5.45
C PHE A 49 -1.79 -14.18 6.86
N SER A 50 -3.02 -14.53 7.24
CA SER A 50 -3.31 -15.18 8.53
C SER A 50 -2.57 -16.50 8.67
N LYS A 51 -2.47 -17.28 7.61
CA LYS A 51 -1.69 -18.54 7.59
C LYS A 51 -0.18 -18.30 7.69
N ALA A 52 0.32 -17.26 7.02
CA ALA A 52 1.74 -16.92 7.01
C ALA A 52 2.19 -16.23 8.32
N LEU A 53 1.28 -15.55 8.99
CA LEU A 53 1.52 -14.74 10.19
C LEU A 53 0.58 -15.14 11.34
N PRO A 54 0.69 -16.38 11.85
CA PRO A 54 -0.28 -16.92 12.81
C PRO A 54 -0.26 -16.23 14.18
N THR A 55 0.81 -15.49 14.50
CA THR A 55 0.95 -14.75 15.76
C THR A 55 0.36 -13.34 15.72
N VAL A 56 0.01 -12.83 14.55
CA VAL A 56 -0.62 -11.51 14.41
C VAL A 56 -2.11 -11.66 14.67
N PRO A 57 -2.70 -10.93 15.65
CA PRO A 57 -4.13 -10.92 15.88
C PRO A 57 -4.90 -10.51 14.61
N MET A 58 -6.06 -11.09 14.40
CA MET A 58 -6.88 -10.84 13.20
C MET A 58 -7.23 -9.36 13.04
N GLU A 59 -7.56 -8.67 14.12
CA GLU A 59 -7.86 -7.24 14.11
C GLU A 59 -6.67 -6.44 13.55
N ASP A 60 -5.47 -6.67 14.06
CA ASP A 60 -4.27 -5.99 13.60
C ASP A 60 -3.94 -6.35 12.14
N LEU A 61 -4.13 -7.60 11.76
CA LEU A 61 -3.89 -8.05 10.40
C LEU A 61 -4.79 -7.33 9.38
N VAL A 62 -6.07 -7.17 9.70
CA VAL A 62 -7.02 -6.42 8.86
C VAL A 62 -6.58 -4.98 8.68
N TRP A 63 -6.13 -4.30 9.75
CA TRP A 63 -5.59 -2.95 9.66
C TRP A 63 -4.31 -2.87 8.82
N ARG A 64 -3.39 -3.80 9.01
CA ARG A 64 -2.15 -3.88 8.21
C ARG A 64 -2.45 -4.04 6.73
N ILE A 65 -3.38 -4.92 6.37
CA ILE A 65 -3.83 -5.12 4.98
C ILE A 65 -4.47 -3.84 4.44
N HIS A 66 -5.27 -3.15 5.23
CA HIS A 66 -5.89 -1.89 4.84
C HIS A 66 -4.85 -0.80 4.54
N PHE A 67 -3.82 -0.67 5.37
CA PHE A 67 -2.71 0.25 5.13
C PHE A 67 -1.94 -0.09 3.86
N LEU A 68 -1.71 -1.38 3.59
CA LEU A 68 -1.06 -1.83 2.37
C LEU A 68 -1.90 -1.50 1.13
N ALA A 69 -3.19 -1.74 1.17
CA ALA A 69 -4.10 -1.41 0.08
C ALA A 69 -4.09 0.10 -0.21
N GLY A 70 -4.17 0.93 0.81
CA GLY A 70 -4.09 2.39 0.66
C GLY A 70 -2.75 2.86 0.11
N GLY A 71 -1.65 2.32 0.61
CA GLY A 71 -0.31 2.61 0.13
C GLY A 71 -0.11 2.21 -1.33
N MET A 72 -0.60 1.04 -1.73
CA MET A 72 -0.53 0.56 -3.11
C MET A 72 -1.32 1.45 -4.05
N ILE A 73 -2.55 1.81 -3.69
CA ILE A 73 -3.39 2.69 -4.51
C ILE A 73 -2.74 4.06 -4.68
N HIS A 74 -2.25 4.64 -3.58
CA HIS A 74 -1.55 5.93 -3.63
C HIS A 74 -0.32 5.87 -4.53
N LEU A 75 0.48 4.85 -4.41
CA LEU A 75 1.69 4.65 -5.19
C LEU A 75 1.40 4.51 -6.69
N LEU A 76 0.37 3.76 -7.06
CA LEU A 76 0.00 3.55 -8.46
C LEU A 76 -0.63 4.79 -9.11
N THR A 77 -1.30 5.62 -8.32
CA THR A 77 -2.01 6.79 -8.81
C THR A 77 -1.20 8.09 -8.77
N HIS A 78 -0.19 8.17 -7.89
CA HIS A 78 0.56 9.39 -7.61
C HIS A 78 2.08 9.19 -7.64
N GLN A 79 2.59 8.43 -8.60
CA GLN A 79 4.01 8.08 -8.70
C GLN A 79 4.96 9.29 -8.77
N ASP A 80 4.53 10.34 -9.42
CA ASP A 80 5.31 11.55 -9.64
C ASP A 80 5.22 12.57 -8.49
N VAL A 81 4.25 12.42 -7.61
CA VAL A 81 4.04 13.37 -6.50
C VAL A 81 5.23 13.38 -5.54
N ILE A 82 5.73 12.20 -5.16
CA ILE A 82 6.84 12.12 -4.22
C ILE A 82 8.12 12.73 -4.79
N HIS A 83 8.36 12.59 -6.08
CA HIS A 83 9.51 13.22 -6.74
C HIS A 83 9.45 14.74 -6.63
N ARG A 84 8.30 15.34 -6.91
CA ARG A 84 8.09 16.78 -6.81
C ARG A 84 8.17 17.27 -5.36
N LEU A 85 7.48 16.62 -4.44
CA LEU A 85 7.44 17.04 -3.03
C LEU A 85 8.78 16.88 -2.33
N SER A 86 9.58 15.91 -2.73
CA SER A 86 10.92 15.69 -2.18
C SER A 86 12.01 16.49 -2.88
N SER A 87 11.66 17.37 -3.83
CA SER A 87 12.60 18.11 -4.66
C SER A 87 13.64 17.21 -5.35
N GLY A 88 13.19 16.06 -5.83
CA GLY A 88 14.02 15.08 -6.52
C GLY A 88 14.77 14.10 -5.61
N ALA A 89 14.68 14.23 -4.29
CA ALA A 89 15.37 13.33 -3.36
C ALA A 89 14.94 11.87 -3.47
N SER A 90 13.72 11.60 -3.96
CA SER A 90 13.22 10.24 -4.21
C SER A 90 13.88 9.54 -5.40
N GLY A 91 14.68 10.25 -6.19
CA GLY A 91 15.22 9.76 -7.46
C GLY A 91 14.15 9.72 -8.56
N THR A 92 14.53 9.22 -9.73
CA THR A 92 13.59 9.04 -10.85
C THR A 92 12.74 7.78 -10.59
N PRO A 93 11.43 7.90 -10.45
CA PRO A 93 10.58 6.75 -10.15
C PRO A 93 10.45 5.85 -11.37
N THR A 94 10.82 4.58 -11.22
CA THR A 94 10.46 3.50 -12.12
C THR A 94 9.47 2.58 -11.41
N ILE A 95 8.57 1.96 -12.14
CA ILE A 95 7.58 1.04 -11.55
C ILE A 95 8.27 -0.08 -10.78
N ASP A 96 9.29 -0.72 -11.36
CA ASP A 96 9.99 -1.84 -10.73
C ASP A 96 10.69 -1.44 -9.43
N ALA A 97 11.42 -0.32 -9.44
CA ALA A 97 12.10 0.18 -8.24
C ALA A 97 11.10 0.59 -7.15
N THR A 98 9.99 1.18 -7.53
CA THR A 98 8.94 1.64 -6.62
C THR A 98 8.21 0.45 -5.99
N LEU A 99 7.84 -0.55 -6.79
CA LEU A 99 7.22 -1.78 -6.28
C LEU A 99 8.17 -2.56 -5.36
N SER A 100 9.45 -2.64 -5.71
CA SER A 100 10.45 -3.30 -4.87
C SER A 100 10.60 -2.63 -3.50
N ARG A 101 10.60 -1.30 -3.45
CA ARG A 101 10.58 -0.54 -2.18
C ARG A 101 9.32 -0.80 -1.38
N PHE A 102 8.17 -0.76 -2.05
CA PHE A 102 6.89 -1.00 -1.41
C PHE A 102 6.79 -2.40 -0.82
N ILE A 103 7.19 -3.44 -1.56
CA ILE A 103 7.16 -4.82 -1.09
C ILE A 103 8.04 -5.01 0.15
N ARG A 104 9.24 -4.45 0.17
CA ARG A 104 10.11 -4.52 1.36
C ARG A 104 9.51 -3.82 2.57
N PHE A 105 8.97 -2.63 2.37
CA PHE A 105 8.30 -1.88 3.41
C PHE A 105 7.05 -2.62 3.93
N ALA A 106 6.24 -3.13 3.02
CA ALA A 106 5.03 -3.88 3.31
C ALA A 106 5.34 -5.18 4.09
N ALA A 107 6.36 -5.93 3.67
CA ALA A 107 6.77 -7.15 4.34
C ALA A 107 7.24 -6.87 5.78
N ALA A 108 7.99 -5.81 6.00
CA ALA A 108 8.41 -5.39 7.33
C ALA A 108 7.21 -5.00 8.21
N GLY A 109 6.27 -4.22 7.68
CA GLY A 109 5.05 -3.82 8.39
C GLY A 109 4.12 -4.98 8.72
N LEU A 110 3.99 -5.95 7.82
CA LEU A 110 3.20 -7.18 8.06
C LEU A 110 3.81 -8.07 9.13
N ARG A 111 5.13 -8.11 9.24
CA ARG A 111 5.87 -8.95 10.21
C ARG A 111 6.13 -8.27 11.54
N GLU A 112 5.86 -6.98 11.67
CA GLU A 112 6.09 -6.25 12.91
C GLU A 112 5.43 -6.98 14.09
N GLY A 113 6.17 -7.12 15.20
CA GLY A 113 5.69 -7.81 16.40
C GLY A 113 5.60 -9.34 16.30
N THR A 114 6.05 -9.96 15.21
CA THR A 114 6.10 -11.42 15.06
C THR A 114 7.39 -12.04 15.55
N GLU A 115 8.44 -11.24 15.71
CA GLU A 115 9.71 -11.66 16.30
C GLU A 115 9.67 -11.42 17.82
N PRO A 116 10.39 -12.24 18.64
CA PRO A 116 10.49 -11.97 20.05
C PRO A 116 11.08 -10.57 20.25
N ALA A 117 10.33 -9.72 20.95
CA ALA A 117 10.69 -8.33 21.15
C ALA A 117 12.03 -8.24 21.88
N GLU A 118 13.07 -7.80 21.21
CA GLU A 118 14.17 -7.16 21.92
C GLU A 118 13.62 -5.94 22.66
N PRO A 119 13.99 -5.76 23.95
CA PRO A 119 13.51 -4.61 24.69
C PRO A 119 13.92 -3.34 23.95
N ALA A 120 12.92 -2.63 23.45
CA ALA A 120 13.16 -1.37 22.76
C ALA A 120 13.97 -0.44 23.66
N PRO A 121 15.06 0.18 23.15
CA PRO A 121 15.75 1.20 23.91
C PRO A 121 14.73 2.28 24.25
N LYS A 122 14.64 2.64 25.55
CA LYS A 122 13.74 3.69 26.01
C LYS A 122 14.03 4.95 25.18
N ALA A 123 13.10 5.31 24.33
CA ALA A 123 13.17 6.57 23.61
C ALA A 123 13.29 7.70 24.63
N PRO A 124 14.21 8.66 24.43
CA PRO A 124 14.24 9.84 25.26
C PRO A 124 12.89 10.54 25.16
N GLN A 125 12.24 10.76 26.30
CA GLN A 125 11.00 11.53 26.36
C GLN A 125 11.29 12.93 25.81
N ALA A 126 10.74 13.23 24.64
CA ALA A 126 10.73 14.59 24.16
C ALA A 126 9.80 15.39 25.07
N THR A 127 10.38 16.21 25.94
CA THR A 127 9.64 17.23 26.67
C THR A 127 9.31 18.34 25.68
N PHE A 128 8.05 18.40 25.27
CA PHE A 128 7.54 19.58 24.58
C PHE A 128 7.20 20.63 25.66
N ASP A 129 8.07 21.62 25.84
CA ASP A 129 7.72 22.85 26.56
C ASP A 129 6.84 23.71 25.63
N PHE A 130 5.59 23.85 26.01
CA PHE A 130 4.66 24.77 25.37
C PHE A 130 4.71 26.16 26.07
#